data_aed0ecc84f393e04002504ae93cba1bb
#
_entry.id   aed0ecc84f393e04002504ae93cba1bb
#
_cell.length_a   1.000
_cell.length_b   1.000
_cell.length_c   1.000
_cell.angle_alpha   90.00
_cell.angle_beta   90.00
_cell.angle_gamma   90.00
#
_symmetry.space_group_name_H-M   'P 1'
#
loop_
_entity.id
_entity.type
_entity.pdbx_description
1 polymer ?
#
loop_
_entity_poly.entity_id
_entity_poly.type
_entity_poly.pdbx_seq_one_letter_code
_entity_poly.pdbx_strand_id
1 'polypeptide(L)'
;MSLWHAIVPFRARAKTRLVERLDATARAALAEAMTEHVLETLGCSPLIGSIAVLAPVRPAFAPEGTGWISDEGRGLNAELAAAFAEARRTLVVHADLPLLSADDIAALIDAASEAGAAIAPDRTRTGTNALALIDATALQPAFGPSSFALHRALLPHAAVVERPGLALDIDTPADLDHAIAAGMLMPAIASPI
;
A
#
# COMPACT_ATOMS: atom_id res chain seq x y z
N MET A 1 -13.80 11.88 -16.25
CA MET A 1 -13.77 10.65 -15.42
C MET A 1 -13.70 11.06 -13.96
N SER A 2 -14.40 10.37 -13.05
CA SER A 2 -14.24 10.65 -11.62
C SER A 2 -12.89 10.11 -11.14
N LEU A 3 -12.14 10.93 -10.41
CA LEU A 3 -10.81 10.58 -9.89
C LEU A 3 -10.90 9.59 -8.71
N TRP A 4 -9.82 8.88 -8.45
CA TRP A 4 -9.71 7.93 -7.35
C TRP A 4 -9.19 8.61 -6.08
N HIS A 5 -9.61 8.10 -4.95
CA HIS A 5 -9.09 8.46 -3.64
C HIS A 5 -8.16 7.35 -3.13
N ALA A 6 -6.89 7.66 -2.92
CA ALA A 6 -5.90 6.71 -2.45
C ALA A 6 -5.71 6.82 -0.94
N ILE A 7 -5.68 5.67 -0.25
CA ILE A 7 -5.38 5.55 1.18
C ILE A 7 -4.13 4.68 1.32
N VAL A 8 -3.11 5.21 2.00
CA VAL A 8 -1.84 4.53 2.25
C VAL A 8 -1.69 4.29 3.75
N PRO A 9 -1.92 3.07 4.25
CA PRO A 9 -1.68 2.76 5.65
C PRO A 9 -0.19 2.78 5.99
N PHE A 10 0.20 3.54 7.03
CA PHE A 10 1.59 3.65 7.47
C PHE A 10 1.74 3.44 8.97
N ARG A 11 2.72 2.61 9.36
CA ARG A 11 3.14 2.40 10.75
C ARG A 11 4.65 2.41 10.84
N ALA A 12 5.20 3.42 11.54
CA ALA A 12 6.65 3.64 11.66
C ALA A 12 7.42 2.47 12.31
N ARG A 13 6.77 1.67 13.16
CA ARG A 13 7.39 0.52 13.85
C ARG A 13 7.22 -0.81 13.11
N ALA A 14 6.91 -0.77 11.83
CA ALA A 14 6.88 -1.97 10.97
C ALA A 14 8.30 -2.54 10.78
N LYS A 15 8.40 -3.67 10.06
CA LYS A 15 9.70 -4.26 9.64
C LYS A 15 10.54 -4.87 10.75
N THR A 16 9.90 -5.38 11.80
CA THR A 16 10.61 -6.07 12.91
C THR A 16 11.39 -7.29 12.47
N ARG A 17 11.03 -7.94 11.35
CA ARG A 17 11.75 -9.08 10.78
C ARG A 17 13.09 -8.71 10.12
N LEU A 18 13.34 -7.41 9.89
CA LEU A 18 14.62 -6.91 9.36
C LEU A 18 15.66 -6.61 10.44
N VAL A 19 15.40 -6.94 11.71
CA VAL A 19 16.28 -6.62 12.85
C VAL A 19 17.69 -7.18 12.71
N GLU A 20 17.88 -8.30 12.02
CA GLU A 20 19.17 -8.92 11.77
C GLU A 20 20.00 -8.21 10.67
N ARG A 21 19.39 -7.35 9.89
CA ARG A 21 20.02 -6.66 8.75
C ARG A 21 20.11 -5.15 8.95
N LEU A 22 19.20 -4.57 9.70
CA LEU A 22 19.06 -3.13 9.87
C LEU A 22 18.77 -2.80 11.34
N ASP A 23 19.43 -1.79 11.87
CA ASP A 23 19.09 -1.25 13.18
C ASP A 23 17.72 -0.53 13.18
N ALA A 24 17.31 -0.02 14.34
CA ALA A 24 15.99 0.61 14.47
C ALA A 24 15.87 1.88 13.62
N THR A 25 16.94 2.66 13.51
CA THR A 25 16.99 3.91 12.75
C THR A 25 16.91 3.62 11.26
N ALA A 26 17.70 2.65 10.77
CA ALA A 26 17.71 2.25 9.37
C ALA A 26 16.36 1.63 8.94
N ARG A 27 15.70 0.86 9.82
CA ARG A 27 14.35 0.33 9.54
C ARG A 27 13.30 1.43 9.44
N ALA A 28 13.36 2.43 10.32
CA ALA A 28 12.46 3.57 10.25
C ALA A 28 12.68 4.37 8.96
N ALA A 29 13.94 4.70 8.64
CA ALA A 29 14.28 5.40 7.40
C ALA A 29 13.86 4.63 6.13
N LEU A 30 14.01 3.30 6.13
CA LEU A 30 13.53 2.46 5.03
C LEU A 30 12.01 2.53 4.89
N ALA A 31 11.27 2.42 5.99
CA ALA A 31 9.80 2.49 5.98
C ALA A 31 9.31 3.87 5.50
N GLU A 32 9.95 4.95 5.94
CA GLU A 32 9.64 6.31 5.49
C GLU A 32 9.93 6.47 4.00
N ALA A 33 11.10 6.07 3.52
CA ALA A 33 11.48 6.19 2.11
C ALA A 33 10.58 5.38 1.17
N MET A 34 10.17 4.16 1.56
CA MET A 34 9.21 3.39 0.78
C MET A 34 7.84 4.05 0.75
N THR A 35 7.38 4.58 1.88
CA THR A 35 6.10 5.29 1.95
C THR A 35 6.13 6.55 1.08
N GLU A 36 7.20 7.33 1.15
CA GLU A 36 7.39 8.53 0.32
C GLU A 36 7.34 8.17 -1.17
N HIS A 37 8.07 7.11 -1.59
CA HIS A 37 8.01 6.60 -2.96
C HIS A 37 6.59 6.23 -3.41
N VAL A 38 5.81 5.52 -2.56
CA VAL A 38 4.41 5.16 -2.86
C VAL A 38 3.56 6.42 -3.01
N LEU A 39 3.69 7.40 -2.11
CA LEU A 39 2.94 8.66 -2.16
C LEU A 39 3.26 9.48 -3.40
N GLU A 40 4.54 9.60 -3.74
CA GLU A 40 5.00 10.30 -4.96
C GLU A 40 4.49 9.62 -6.22
N THR A 41 4.58 8.28 -6.28
CA THR A 41 4.06 7.50 -7.42
C THR A 41 2.56 7.71 -7.61
N LEU A 42 1.79 7.70 -6.53
CA LEU A 42 0.36 8.00 -6.56
C LEU A 42 0.10 9.45 -7.01
N GLY A 43 0.91 10.41 -6.51
CA GLY A 43 0.80 11.83 -6.85
C GLY A 43 1.10 12.14 -8.32
N CYS A 44 1.93 11.32 -8.98
CA CYS A 44 2.22 11.43 -10.41
C CYS A 44 1.10 10.88 -11.31
N SER A 45 0.14 10.14 -10.75
CA SER A 45 -0.94 9.54 -11.55
C SER A 45 -2.09 10.52 -11.80
N PRO A 46 -2.44 10.82 -13.06
CA PRO A 46 -3.57 11.69 -13.39
C PRO A 46 -4.94 11.06 -13.02
N LEU A 47 -4.96 9.80 -12.64
CA LEU A 47 -6.17 9.08 -12.23
C LEU A 47 -6.49 9.30 -10.74
N ILE A 48 -5.52 9.79 -9.95
CA ILE A 48 -5.68 10.02 -8.51
C ILE A 48 -6.05 11.48 -8.25
N GLY A 49 -7.15 11.70 -7.56
CA GLY A 49 -7.65 13.04 -7.20
C GLY A 49 -7.24 13.47 -5.80
N SER A 50 -7.02 12.52 -4.91
CA SER A 50 -6.59 12.78 -3.53
C SER A 50 -5.87 11.58 -2.95
N ILE A 51 -4.92 11.85 -2.07
CA ILE A 51 -4.13 10.84 -1.36
C ILE A 51 -4.20 11.15 0.13
N ALA A 52 -4.41 10.14 0.97
CA ALA A 52 -4.34 10.28 2.41
C ALA A 52 -3.48 9.17 3.02
N VAL A 53 -2.66 9.53 4.00
CA VAL A 53 -1.95 8.55 4.83
C VAL A 53 -2.80 8.23 6.04
N LEU A 54 -3.06 6.93 6.26
CA LEU A 54 -3.69 6.43 7.48
C LEU A 54 -2.60 6.09 8.49
N ALA A 55 -2.44 6.91 9.54
CA ALA A 55 -1.39 6.77 10.53
C ALA A 55 -1.78 7.37 11.88
N PRO A 56 -1.20 6.91 13.02
CA PRO A 56 -1.47 7.46 14.36
C PRO A 56 -1.09 8.94 14.48
N VAL A 57 -0.07 9.38 13.75
CA VAL A 57 0.39 10.77 13.70
C VAL A 57 0.65 11.12 12.23
N ARG A 58 0.32 12.35 11.84
CA ARG A 58 0.60 12.83 10.49
C ARG A 58 2.11 12.75 10.20
N PRO A 59 2.56 11.99 9.19
CA PRO A 59 3.96 11.87 8.86
C PRO A 59 4.54 13.20 8.35
N ALA A 60 5.67 13.63 8.92
CA ALA A 60 6.32 14.88 8.53
C ALA A 60 6.96 14.81 7.12
N PHE A 61 7.29 13.60 6.66
CA PHE A 61 7.89 13.35 5.34
C PHE A 61 6.84 13.31 4.20
N ALA A 62 5.54 13.24 4.53
CA ALA A 62 4.52 13.14 3.48
C ALA A 62 4.53 14.39 2.58
N PRO A 63 4.47 14.21 1.25
CA PRO A 63 4.45 15.32 0.30
C PRO A 63 3.35 16.34 0.58
N GLU A 64 3.59 17.59 0.17
CA GLU A 64 2.59 18.67 0.31
C GLU A 64 1.30 18.29 -0.43
N GLY A 65 0.15 18.59 0.16
CA GLY A 65 -1.16 18.20 -0.38
C GLY A 65 -1.64 16.79 0.02
N THR A 66 -0.78 15.96 0.62
CA THR A 66 -1.20 14.66 1.15
C THR A 66 -2.11 14.86 2.37
N GLY A 67 -3.31 14.26 2.32
CA GLY A 67 -4.23 14.21 3.44
C GLY A 67 -3.74 13.28 4.56
N TRP A 68 -4.40 13.34 5.71
CA TRP A 68 -4.12 12.45 6.83
C TRP A 68 -5.43 11.95 7.45
N ILE A 69 -5.51 10.64 7.67
CA ILE A 69 -6.58 9.96 8.40
C ILE A 69 -5.96 9.45 9.71
N SER A 70 -6.54 9.83 10.86
CA SER A 70 -6.06 9.38 12.17
C SER A 70 -6.30 7.88 12.34
N ASP A 71 -5.25 7.10 12.67
CA ASP A 71 -5.39 5.72 13.16
C ASP A 71 -5.69 5.78 14.66
N GLU A 72 -6.94 5.57 15.03
CA GLU A 72 -7.45 5.61 16.42
C GLU A 72 -7.10 4.32 17.21
N GLY A 73 -6.32 3.42 16.63
CA GLY A 73 -5.88 2.18 17.28
C GLY A 73 -6.89 1.04 17.27
N ARG A 74 -7.99 1.18 16.50
CA ARG A 74 -9.02 0.13 16.34
C ARG A 74 -8.54 -1.06 15.50
N GLY A 75 -7.39 -0.94 14.87
CA GLY A 75 -6.80 -1.88 13.93
C GLY A 75 -7.11 -1.52 12.47
N LEU A 76 -6.19 -1.93 11.56
CA LEU A 76 -6.20 -1.53 10.15
C LEU A 76 -7.58 -1.69 9.48
N ASN A 77 -8.20 -2.85 9.65
CA ASN A 77 -9.47 -3.15 8.98
C ASN A 77 -10.62 -2.26 9.48
N ALA A 78 -10.66 -1.96 10.78
CA ALA A 78 -11.67 -1.07 11.35
C ALA A 78 -11.46 0.40 10.93
N GLU A 79 -10.20 0.84 10.83
CA GLU A 79 -9.86 2.19 10.36
C GLU A 79 -10.22 2.35 8.86
N LEU A 80 -9.91 1.36 8.03
CA LEU A 80 -10.28 1.36 6.63
C LEU A 80 -11.80 1.28 6.43
N ALA A 81 -12.50 0.46 7.21
CA ALA A 81 -13.96 0.38 7.14
C ALA A 81 -14.61 1.73 7.46
N ALA A 82 -14.09 2.47 8.44
CA ALA A 82 -14.55 3.82 8.74
C ALA A 82 -14.28 4.79 7.58
N ALA A 83 -13.11 4.70 6.95
CA ALA A 83 -12.77 5.52 5.78
C ALA A 83 -13.61 5.17 4.53
N PHE A 84 -14.11 3.93 4.44
CA PHE A 84 -14.92 3.46 3.31
C PHE A 84 -16.39 3.87 3.41
N ALA A 85 -16.89 4.30 4.56
CA ALA A 85 -18.32 4.51 4.82
C ALA A 85 -19.02 5.41 3.80
N GLU A 86 -18.31 6.36 3.20
CA GLU A 86 -18.82 7.26 2.17
C GLU A 86 -17.95 7.24 0.88
N ALA A 87 -17.01 6.28 0.80
CA ALA A 87 -15.97 6.31 -0.19
C ALA A 87 -16.37 5.59 -1.50
N ARG A 88 -16.18 6.28 -2.60
CA ARG A 88 -16.29 5.72 -3.95
C ARG A 88 -14.97 5.89 -4.68
N ARG A 89 -14.65 4.95 -5.59
CA ARG A 89 -13.37 4.93 -6.33
C ARG A 89 -12.18 5.02 -5.38
N THR A 90 -12.15 4.07 -4.45
CA THR A 90 -11.12 4.00 -3.40
C THR A 90 -10.02 3.03 -3.79
N LEU A 91 -8.79 3.47 -3.61
CA LEU A 91 -7.58 2.70 -3.77
C LEU A 91 -6.88 2.58 -2.41
N VAL A 92 -6.67 1.37 -1.90
CA VAL A 92 -5.78 1.13 -0.77
C VAL A 92 -4.48 0.56 -1.32
N VAL A 93 -3.35 1.16 -0.97
CA VAL A 93 -2.01 0.71 -1.38
C VAL A 93 -1.14 0.64 -0.14
N HIS A 94 -0.48 -0.50 0.08
CA HIS A 94 0.47 -0.66 1.16
C HIS A 94 1.68 0.25 0.97
N ALA A 95 2.24 0.72 2.08
CA ALA A 95 3.32 1.71 2.11
C ALA A 95 4.72 1.13 1.82
N ASP A 96 4.84 -0.17 1.65
CA ASP A 96 6.09 -0.92 1.60
C ASP A 96 6.38 -1.57 0.23
N LEU A 97 5.91 -0.92 -0.83
CA LEU A 97 6.06 -1.33 -2.22
C LEU A 97 7.16 -0.50 -2.92
N PRO A 98 8.43 -0.87 -2.79
CA PRO A 98 9.56 -0.05 -3.24
C PRO A 98 9.71 0.04 -4.76
N LEU A 99 9.05 -0.84 -5.50
CA LEU A 99 9.10 -0.89 -6.96
C LEU A 99 7.79 -0.45 -7.63
N LEU A 100 6.86 0.12 -6.85
CA LEU A 100 5.58 0.59 -7.39
C LEU A 100 5.81 1.63 -8.48
N SER A 101 5.10 1.51 -9.58
CA SER A 101 5.15 2.43 -10.71
C SER A 101 3.78 3.01 -11.07
N ALA A 102 3.77 4.11 -11.81
CA ALA A 102 2.53 4.70 -12.32
C ALA A 102 1.75 3.73 -13.23
N ASP A 103 2.45 2.89 -14.00
CA ASP A 103 1.83 1.87 -14.85
C ASP A 103 1.16 0.76 -14.03
N ASP A 104 1.68 0.44 -12.82
CA ASP A 104 1.07 -0.52 -11.92
C ASP A 104 -0.24 0.01 -11.36
N ILE A 105 -0.26 1.29 -10.98
CA ILE A 105 -1.47 1.98 -10.52
C ILE A 105 -2.52 2.06 -11.62
N ALA A 106 -2.11 2.43 -12.84
CA ALA A 106 -3.03 2.49 -13.98
C ALA A 106 -3.65 1.10 -14.26
N ALA A 107 -2.85 0.04 -14.32
CA ALA A 107 -3.34 -1.32 -14.55
C ALA A 107 -4.32 -1.78 -13.46
N LEU A 108 -4.09 -1.44 -12.18
CA LEU A 108 -4.98 -1.78 -11.09
C LEU A 108 -6.32 -1.03 -11.18
N ILE A 109 -6.27 0.26 -11.52
CA ILE A 109 -7.44 1.12 -11.69
C ILE A 109 -8.28 0.70 -12.91
N ASP A 110 -7.63 0.38 -14.05
CA ASP A 110 -8.31 -0.07 -15.25
C ASP A 110 -9.05 -1.39 -15.00
N ALA A 111 -8.38 -2.35 -14.37
CA ALA A 111 -8.98 -3.63 -14.01
C ALA A 111 -10.18 -3.46 -13.05
N ALA A 112 -10.07 -2.56 -12.06
CA ALA A 112 -11.17 -2.26 -11.16
C ALA A 112 -12.32 -1.54 -11.87
N SER A 113 -12.01 -0.69 -12.85
CA SER A 113 -13.03 0.02 -13.63
C SER A 113 -13.85 -0.91 -14.51
N GLU A 114 -13.26 -2.02 -14.99
CA GLU A 114 -13.94 -3.05 -15.77
C GLU A 114 -14.72 -4.03 -14.90
N ALA A 115 -14.13 -4.49 -13.78
CA ALA A 115 -14.69 -5.56 -12.95
C ALA A 115 -15.46 -5.08 -11.70
N GLY A 116 -15.45 -3.77 -11.42
CA GLY A 116 -16.02 -3.20 -10.20
C GLY A 116 -15.05 -3.18 -9.02
N ALA A 117 -14.06 -4.08 -9.01
CA ALA A 117 -12.99 -4.17 -8.03
C ALA A 117 -11.75 -4.86 -8.63
N ALA A 118 -10.56 -4.55 -8.08
CA ALA A 118 -9.34 -5.26 -8.39
C ALA A 118 -8.49 -5.49 -7.13
N ILE A 119 -7.79 -6.61 -7.08
CA ILE A 119 -6.95 -7.05 -5.98
C ILE A 119 -5.54 -7.31 -6.50
N ALA A 120 -4.53 -6.68 -5.89
CA ALA A 120 -3.14 -6.99 -6.14
C ALA A 120 -2.60 -7.82 -4.96
N PRO A 121 -2.30 -9.11 -5.15
CA PRO A 121 -1.70 -9.95 -4.11
C PRO A 121 -0.22 -9.62 -3.91
N ASP A 122 0.32 -10.06 -2.76
CA ASP A 122 1.75 -10.19 -2.58
C ASP A 122 2.33 -11.28 -3.51
N ARG A 123 3.66 -11.35 -3.58
CA ARG A 123 4.40 -12.31 -4.43
C ARG A 123 4.07 -13.79 -4.11
N THR A 124 3.67 -14.06 -2.88
CA THR A 124 3.31 -15.42 -2.41
C THR A 124 1.83 -15.73 -2.54
N ARG A 125 1.00 -14.76 -2.94
CA ARG A 125 -0.47 -14.85 -3.03
C ARG A 125 -1.13 -15.19 -1.69
N THR A 126 -0.53 -14.75 -0.60
CA THR A 126 -1.07 -14.91 0.76
C THR A 126 -1.64 -13.60 1.31
N GLY A 127 -0.97 -12.49 1.02
CA GLY A 127 -1.37 -11.13 1.37
C GLY A 127 -2.01 -10.36 0.22
N THR A 128 -2.52 -9.19 0.54
CA THR A 128 -3.05 -8.20 -0.41
C THR A 128 -2.26 -6.90 -0.24
N ASN A 129 -1.54 -6.49 -1.28
CA ASN A 129 -0.71 -5.29 -1.27
C ASN A 129 -1.45 -4.05 -1.77
N ALA A 130 -2.43 -4.25 -2.65
CA ALA A 130 -3.32 -3.16 -3.04
C ALA A 130 -4.74 -3.67 -3.36
N LEU A 131 -5.71 -2.77 -3.18
CA LEU A 131 -7.13 -3.03 -3.40
C LEU A 131 -7.76 -1.80 -4.04
N ALA A 132 -8.37 -1.95 -5.22
CA ALA A 132 -9.11 -0.89 -5.90
C ALA A 132 -10.60 -1.23 -5.96
N LEU A 133 -11.45 -0.30 -5.56
CA LEU A 133 -12.90 -0.48 -5.41
C LEU A 133 -13.65 0.68 -6.06
N ILE A 134 -14.56 0.38 -6.98
CA ILE A 134 -15.49 1.39 -7.54
C ILE A 134 -16.47 1.85 -6.46
N ASP A 135 -16.91 0.94 -5.62
CA ASP A 135 -17.75 1.23 -4.46
C ASP A 135 -17.19 0.49 -3.23
N ALA A 136 -16.64 1.23 -2.29
CA ALA A 136 -16.05 0.67 -1.07
C ALA A 136 -17.05 0.57 0.09
N THR A 137 -18.22 1.21 -0.02
CA THR A 137 -19.14 1.41 1.11
C THR A 137 -19.67 0.13 1.75
N ALA A 138 -19.77 -0.95 0.98
CA ALA A 138 -20.26 -2.25 1.47
C ALA A 138 -19.15 -3.24 1.86
N LEU A 139 -17.88 -2.90 1.59
CA LEU A 139 -16.78 -3.81 1.87
C LEU A 139 -16.33 -3.71 3.33
N GLN A 140 -16.24 -4.87 3.99
CA GLN A 140 -15.51 -5.02 5.24
C GLN A 140 -14.08 -5.47 4.88
N PRO A 141 -13.06 -4.58 5.03
CA PRO A 141 -11.69 -4.93 4.71
C PRO A 141 -11.20 -6.12 5.55
N ALA A 142 -10.36 -6.96 4.94
CA ALA A 142 -9.85 -8.18 5.57
C ALA A 142 -8.32 -8.30 5.40
N PHE A 143 -7.59 -7.20 5.60
CA PHE A 143 -6.12 -7.19 5.57
C PHE A 143 -5.55 -7.96 6.75
N GLY A 144 -4.37 -8.57 6.55
CA GLY A 144 -3.68 -9.41 7.51
C GLY A 144 -3.41 -10.81 6.96
N PRO A 145 -3.20 -11.82 7.82
CA PRO A 145 -2.92 -13.19 7.38
C PRO A 145 -4.00 -13.72 6.43
N SER A 146 -3.56 -14.31 5.31
CA SER A 146 -4.45 -14.86 4.26
C SER A 146 -5.39 -13.83 3.62
N SER A 147 -5.05 -12.54 3.67
CA SER A 147 -5.92 -11.45 3.18
C SER A 147 -6.29 -11.60 1.71
N PHE A 148 -5.41 -12.15 0.86
CA PHE A 148 -5.74 -12.40 -0.54
C PHE A 148 -6.92 -13.36 -0.69
N ALA A 149 -6.91 -14.48 0.02
CA ALA A 149 -8.00 -15.45 -0.02
C ALA A 149 -9.31 -14.87 0.54
N LEU A 150 -9.21 -14.08 1.62
CA LEU A 150 -10.36 -13.40 2.23
C LEU A 150 -10.97 -12.35 1.29
N HIS A 151 -10.14 -11.49 0.69
CA HIS A 151 -10.63 -10.51 -0.28
C HIS A 151 -11.22 -11.17 -1.53
N ARG A 152 -10.63 -12.28 -2.00
CA ARG A 152 -11.20 -13.06 -3.11
C ARG A 152 -12.60 -13.63 -2.78
N ALA A 153 -12.82 -14.05 -1.53
CA ALA A 153 -14.12 -14.54 -1.09
C ALA A 153 -15.16 -13.42 -0.96
N LEU A 154 -14.74 -12.24 -0.47
CA LEU A 154 -15.60 -11.06 -0.34
C LEU A 154 -15.92 -10.40 -1.69
N LEU A 155 -15.00 -10.50 -2.64
CA LEU A 155 -15.07 -9.86 -3.97
C LEU A 155 -14.88 -10.91 -5.07
N PRO A 156 -15.83 -11.85 -5.27
CA PRO A 156 -15.64 -12.99 -6.16
C PRO A 156 -15.46 -12.59 -7.64
N HIS A 157 -15.92 -11.40 -8.03
CA HIS A 157 -15.80 -10.87 -9.39
C HIS A 157 -14.60 -9.91 -9.57
N ALA A 158 -13.85 -9.61 -8.50
CA ALA A 158 -12.70 -8.71 -8.60
C ALA A 158 -11.63 -9.28 -9.55
N ALA A 159 -11.08 -8.42 -10.38
CA ALA A 159 -9.91 -8.75 -11.17
C ALA A 159 -8.69 -8.97 -10.24
N VAL A 160 -7.81 -9.88 -10.63
CA VAL A 160 -6.51 -10.07 -9.94
C VAL A 160 -5.43 -9.46 -10.81
N VAL A 161 -4.68 -8.51 -10.26
CA VAL A 161 -3.62 -7.78 -10.96
C VAL A 161 -2.28 -8.15 -10.35
N GLU A 162 -1.49 -8.92 -11.10
CA GLU A 162 -0.16 -9.37 -10.71
C GLU A 162 0.88 -8.60 -11.52
N ARG A 163 1.55 -7.67 -10.87
CA ARG A 163 2.62 -6.85 -11.45
C ARG A 163 3.79 -6.76 -10.47
N PRO A 164 5.03 -6.73 -10.96
CA PRO A 164 6.21 -6.73 -10.08
C PRO A 164 6.20 -5.62 -9.02
N GLY A 165 5.80 -4.41 -9.38
CA GLY A 165 5.75 -3.28 -8.45
C GLY A 165 4.63 -3.38 -7.40
N LEU A 166 3.55 -4.09 -7.68
CA LEU A 166 2.47 -4.37 -6.73
C LEU A 166 2.73 -5.61 -5.86
N ALA A 167 3.52 -6.56 -6.38
CA ALA A 167 3.69 -7.86 -5.72
C ALA A 167 4.81 -7.87 -4.67
N LEU A 168 5.82 -7.00 -4.80
CA LEU A 168 6.98 -7.01 -3.91
C LEU A 168 6.81 -6.00 -2.79
N ASP A 169 6.39 -6.48 -1.63
CA ASP A 169 6.49 -5.80 -0.34
C ASP A 169 7.75 -6.28 0.41
N ILE A 170 8.32 -5.41 1.24
CA ILE A 170 9.53 -5.76 2.00
C ILE A 170 9.16 -6.11 3.43
N ASP A 171 9.10 -7.39 3.76
CA ASP A 171 8.86 -7.89 5.11
C ASP A 171 10.04 -8.66 5.71
N THR A 172 10.87 -9.28 4.86
CA THR A 172 11.98 -10.13 5.27
C THR A 172 13.30 -9.66 4.66
N PRO A 173 14.47 -10.13 5.20
CA PRO A 173 15.77 -9.89 4.57
C PRO A 173 15.82 -10.33 3.09
N ALA A 174 15.16 -11.44 2.75
CA ALA A 174 15.11 -11.93 1.37
C ALA A 174 14.34 -11.00 0.44
N ASP A 175 13.26 -10.38 0.91
CA ASP A 175 12.50 -9.39 0.13
C ASP A 175 13.35 -8.13 -0.11
N LEU A 176 14.10 -7.69 0.91
CA LEU A 176 15.02 -6.57 0.80
C LEU A 176 16.11 -6.84 -0.24
N ASP A 177 16.75 -8.02 -0.19
CA ASP A 177 17.77 -8.43 -1.16
C ASP A 177 17.17 -8.49 -2.58
N HIS A 178 15.94 -8.97 -2.72
CA HIS A 178 15.24 -9.01 -4.00
C HIS A 178 14.94 -7.59 -4.52
N ALA A 179 14.47 -6.69 -3.67
CA ALA A 179 14.19 -5.31 -4.05
C ALA A 179 15.45 -4.57 -4.51
N ILE A 180 16.57 -4.74 -3.80
CA ILE A 180 17.87 -4.17 -4.17
C ILE A 180 18.33 -4.73 -5.53
N ALA A 181 18.23 -6.03 -5.73
CA ALA A 181 18.59 -6.67 -7.01
C ALA A 181 17.70 -6.19 -8.18
N ALA A 182 16.46 -5.80 -7.89
CA ALA A 182 15.52 -5.23 -8.85
C ALA A 182 15.68 -3.71 -9.08
N GLY A 183 16.67 -3.09 -8.43
CA GLY A 183 17.03 -1.67 -8.64
C GLY A 183 16.53 -0.69 -7.58
N MET A 184 15.96 -1.17 -6.46
CA MET A 184 15.63 -0.30 -5.34
C MET A 184 16.90 0.38 -4.79
N LEU A 185 16.86 1.70 -4.62
CA LEU A 185 17.93 2.45 -3.97
C LEU A 185 17.68 2.47 -2.44
N MET A 186 18.70 2.06 -1.68
CA MET A 186 18.64 2.17 -0.22
C MET A 186 18.78 3.62 0.23
N PRO A 187 18.01 4.07 1.25
CA PRO A 187 18.20 5.37 1.86
C PRO A 187 19.65 5.50 2.39
N ALA A 188 20.22 6.69 2.29
CA ALA A 188 21.63 6.98 2.65
C ALA A 188 22.01 6.65 4.12
N ILE A 189 21.01 6.49 5.00
CA ILE A 189 21.16 6.18 6.43
C ILE A 189 21.15 4.66 6.74
N ALA A 190 20.85 3.83 5.77
CA ALA A 190 20.77 2.39 5.93
C ALA A 190 22.12 1.74 5.66
N SER A 191 23.15 2.07 6.45
CA SER A 191 24.39 1.26 6.45
C SER A 191 24.11 -0.09 7.11
N PRO A 192 24.46 -1.21 6.47
CA PRO A 192 24.36 -2.52 7.11
C PRO A 192 25.26 -2.59 8.35
N ILE A 193 24.78 -3.31 9.37
CA ILE A 193 25.57 -3.63 10.58
C ILE A 193 26.71 -4.56 10.19
#